data_77137b98a6e061b41f74bd9253475e49
#
_entry.id   77137b98a6e061b41f74bd9253475e49
#
_cell.length_a   1.000
_cell.length_b   1.000
_cell.length_c   1.000
_cell.angle_alpha   90.00
_cell.angle_beta   90.00
_cell.angle_gamma   90.00
#
_symmetry.space_group_name_H-M   'P 1'
#
loop_
_entity.id
_entity.type
_entity.pdbx_description
1 polymer ?
#
loop_
_entity_poly.entity_id
_entity_poly.type
_entity_poly.pdbx_seq_one_letter_code
_entity_poly.pdbx_strand_id
1 'polypeptide(L)'
;MRDIFQHFGLQALPKTSGSKGLQVYVPLNPPVTYDDTKAFAHEVARMLEAQHPDLIVSDMKKALRVGKVFVDWSQNDEHKTTVCVYSLRAKAHPTVSTPVMWKEVEQCRAKKNARLLVFESDQVLERVKRMGDLFEPVLTLKQKLPSLEALVALRDRGGSPVNKTGKPVVKAKRARPPRPAVRRRSG
;
A
#
# COMPACT_ATOMS: atom_id res chain seq x y z
N MET A 1 4.17 2.54 0.18
CA MET A 1 3.98 1.40 1.09
C MET A 1 5.15 0.42 1.02
N ARG A 2 5.45 -0.22 -0.12
CA ARG A 2 6.62 -1.13 -0.25
C ARG A 2 7.91 -0.51 0.31
N ASP A 3 8.23 0.71 -0.08
CA ASP A 3 9.47 1.39 0.32
C ASP A 3 9.53 1.67 1.83
N ILE A 4 8.39 1.88 2.48
CA ILE A 4 8.32 2.00 3.95
C ILE A 4 8.70 0.68 4.61
N PHE A 5 8.12 -0.43 4.18
CA PHE A 5 8.47 -1.75 4.72
C PHE A 5 9.92 -2.12 4.44
N GLN A 6 10.42 -1.86 3.23
CA GLN A 6 11.83 -2.10 2.88
C GLN A 6 12.81 -1.27 3.72
N HIS A 7 12.43 -0.04 4.10
CA HIS A 7 13.25 0.78 5.00
C HIS A 7 13.50 0.09 6.35
N PHE A 8 12.52 -0.67 6.83
CA PHE A 8 12.63 -1.47 8.05
C PHE A 8 13.15 -2.90 7.82
N GLY A 9 13.63 -3.21 6.62
CA GLY A 9 14.08 -4.56 6.27
C GLY A 9 12.94 -5.59 6.17
N LEU A 10 11.67 -5.13 6.09
CA LEU A 10 10.52 -6.01 6.00
C LEU A 10 10.20 -6.34 4.54
N GLN A 11 10.03 -7.61 4.27
CA GLN A 11 9.45 -8.10 3.02
C GLN A 11 7.92 -8.03 3.11
N ALA A 12 7.31 -7.41 2.13
CA ALA A 12 5.86 -7.28 2.03
C ALA A 12 5.35 -7.92 0.74
N LEU A 13 4.28 -8.67 0.83
CA LEU A 13 3.70 -9.48 -0.25
C LEU A 13 2.36 -8.87 -0.69
N PRO A 14 2.22 -8.39 -1.92
CA PRO A 14 0.97 -7.87 -2.43
C PRO A 14 0.08 -8.98 -2.97
N LYS A 15 -1.23 -8.86 -2.73
CA LYS A 15 -2.23 -9.66 -3.42
C LYS A 15 -3.46 -8.82 -3.76
N THR A 16 -4.15 -9.17 -4.84
CA THR A 16 -5.44 -8.55 -5.16
C THR A 16 -6.51 -9.08 -4.21
N SER A 17 -7.52 -8.27 -3.93
CA SER A 17 -8.71 -8.75 -3.19
C SER A 17 -9.65 -9.56 -4.08
N GLY A 18 -9.36 -9.70 -5.36
CA GLY A 18 -10.31 -10.21 -6.36
C GLY A 18 -11.51 -9.26 -6.55
N SER A 19 -11.44 -8.02 -6.09
CA SER A 19 -12.45 -6.98 -6.31
C SER A 19 -11.78 -5.66 -6.69
N LYS A 20 -11.88 -4.63 -5.85
CA LYS A 20 -11.34 -3.29 -6.15
C LYS A 20 -10.02 -3.00 -5.42
N GLY A 21 -9.66 -3.79 -4.44
CA GLY A 21 -8.54 -3.51 -3.55
C GLY A 21 -7.29 -4.34 -3.83
N LEU A 22 -6.16 -3.78 -3.41
CA LEU A 22 -4.88 -4.48 -3.25
C LEU A 22 -4.60 -4.59 -1.75
N GLN A 23 -4.23 -5.78 -1.30
CA GLN A 23 -3.83 -6.05 0.08
C GLN A 23 -2.32 -6.25 0.12
N VAL A 24 -1.69 -5.81 1.19
CA VAL A 24 -0.25 -5.96 1.41
C VAL A 24 -0.05 -6.70 2.73
N TYR A 25 0.57 -7.85 2.67
CA TYR A 25 0.87 -8.70 3.82
C TYR A 25 2.32 -8.58 4.21
N VAL A 26 2.57 -8.42 5.48
CA VAL A 26 3.91 -8.47 6.09
C VAL A 26 3.93 -9.68 7.02
N PRO A 27 4.55 -10.81 6.60
CA PRO A 27 4.63 -12.00 7.44
C PRO A 27 5.50 -11.72 8.66
N LEU A 28 4.95 -11.85 9.86
CA LEU A 28 5.69 -11.63 11.10
C LEU A 28 6.11 -12.95 11.74
N ASN A 29 5.19 -13.90 11.90
CA ASN A 29 5.33 -15.23 12.49
C ASN A 29 5.95 -15.31 13.91
N PRO A 30 6.87 -14.43 14.40
CA PRO A 30 7.09 -14.31 15.84
C PRO A 30 5.83 -13.83 16.55
N PRO A 31 5.64 -14.17 17.84
CA PRO A 31 4.50 -13.70 18.61
C PRO A 31 4.38 -12.17 18.59
N VAL A 32 3.21 -11.68 18.23
CA VAL A 32 2.85 -10.24 18.18
C VAL A 32 1.34 -10.13 18.39
N THR A 33 0.89 -9.07 19.05
CA THR A 33 -0.54 -8.86 19.31
C THR A 33 -1.24 -8.13 18.15
N TYR A 34 -2.55 -8.22 18.09
CA TYR A 34 -3.33 -7.41 17.16
C TYR A 34 -3.23 -5.91 17.48
N ASP A 35 -3.09 -5.54 18.74
CA ASP A 35 -2.92 -4.13 19.14
C ASP A 35 -1.62 -3.56 18.57
N ASP A 36 -0.52 -4.31 18.64
CA ASP A 36 0.76 -3.89 18.07
C ASP A 36 0.68 -3.74 16.55
N THR A 37 0.14 -4.73 15.86
CA THR A 37 0.03 -4.72 14.39
C THR A 37 -0.95 -3.66 13.90
N LYS A 38 -2.05 -3.42 14.63
CA LYS A 38 -3.04 -2.40 14.33
C LYS A 38 -2.48 -0.99 14.53
N ALA A 39 -1.77 -0.75 15.63
CA ALA A 39 -1.10 0.52 15.90
C ALA A 39 -0.04 0.83 14.83
N PHE A 40 0.78 -0.15 14.47
CA PHE A 40 1.78 -0.03 13.42
C PHE A 40 1.14 0.25 12.05
N ALA A 41 0.11 -0.50 11.66
CA ALA A 41 -0.59 -0.31 10.39
C ALA A 41 -1.27 1.06 10.30
N HIS A 42 -1.84 1.54 11.42
CA HIS A 42 -2.45 2.87 11.49
C HIS A 42 -1.40 3.98 11.29
N GLU A 43 -0.24 3.85 11.91
CA GLU A 43 0.82 4.85 11.73
C GLU A 43 1.40 4.84 10.29
N VAL A 44 1.54 3.66 9.66
CA VAL A 44 1.86 3.55 8.23
C VAL A 44 0.82 4.29 7.37
N ALA A 45 -0.47 4.11 7.68
CA ALA A 45 -1.54 4.78 6.94
C ALA A 45 -1.47 6.30 7.10
N ARG A 46 -1.24 6.79 8.31
CA ARG A 46 -1.07 8.25 8.61
C ARG A 46 0.14 8.83 7.90
N MET A 47 1.26 8.10 7.88
CA MET A 47 2.47 8.52 7.16
C MET A 47 2.21 8.66 5.66
N LEU A 48 1.51 7.69 5.06
CA LEU A 48 1.15 7.73 3.64
C LEU A 48 0.21 8.88 3.32
N GLU A 49 -0.79 9.13 4.18
CA GLU A 49 -1.71 10.27 4.03
C GLU A 49 -0.96 11.60 4.11
N ALA A 50 -0.06 11.77 5.09
CA ALA A 50 0.74 12.98 5.23
C ALA A 50 1.65 13.24 4.00
N GLN A 51 2.16 12.18 3.37
CA GLN A 51 2.97 12.29 2.15
C GLN A 51 2.16 12.56 0.89
N HIS A 52 0.92 12.08 0.84
CA HIS A 52 0.05 12.12 -0.33
C HIS A 52 -1.40 12.50 0.04
N PRO A 53 -1.64 13.68 0.66
CA PRO A 53 -2.95 14.04 1.22
C PRO A 53 -4.05 14.14 0.17
N ASP A 54 -3.70 14.40 -1.10
CA ASP A 54 -4.66 14.47 -2.20
C ASP A 54 -5.07 13.10 -2.73
N LEU A 55 -4.31 12.04 -2.42
CA LEU A 55 -4.50 10.69 -2.98
C LEU A 55 -4.89 9.65 -1.93
N ILE A 56 -4.51 9.86 -0.68
CA ILE A 56 -4.63 8.86 0.38
C ILE A 56 -5.43 9.42 1.55
N VAL A 57 -6.20 8.56 2.19
CA VAL A 57 -6.90 8.84 3.45
C VAL A 57 -6.77 7.66 4.39
N SER A 58 -6.50 7.95 5.67
CA SER A 58 -6.46 6.97 6.76
C SER A 58 -7.71 7.04 7.65
N ASP A 59 -8.51 8.08 7.53
CA ASP A 59 -9.75 8.24 8.30
C ASP A 59 -10.85 7.28 7.79
N MET A 60 -11.54 6.65 8.74
CA MET A 60 -12.59 5.67 8.43
C MET A 60 -13.90 6.30 7.93
N LYS A 61 -14.08 7.61 8.03
CA LYS A 61 -15.28 8.31 7.58
C LYS A 61 -15.42 8.25 6.06
N LYS A 62 -16.52 7.69 5.58
CA LYS A 62 -16.77 7.48 4.13
C LYS A 62 -16.74 8.80 3.33
N ALA A 63 -17.22 9.90 3.91
CA ALA A 63 -17.25 11.22 3.26
C ALA A 63 -15.85 11.72 2.86
N LEU A 64 -14.80 11.35 3.61
CA LEU A 64 -13.42 11.76 3.34
C LEU A 64 -12.71 10.92 2.26
N ARG A 65 -13.34 9.84 1.78
CA ARG A 65 -12.74 8.88 0.84
C ARG A 65 -13.02 9.20 -0.63
N VAL A 66 -13.81 10.22 -0.90
CA VAL A 66 -14.18 10.57 -2.30
C VAL A 66 -12.92 10.94 -3.08
N GLY A 67 -12.67 10.23 -4.17
CA GLY A 67 -11.49 10.44 -5.01
C GLY A 67 -10.14 9.99 -4.41
N LYS A 68 -10.15 9.36 -3.22
CA LYS A 68 -8.93 8.94 -2.53
C LYS A 68 -8.88 7.42 -2.30
N VAL A 69 -7.69 6.91 -2.12
CA VAL A 69 -7.43 5.54 -1.69
C VAL A 69 -7.46 5.48 -0.16
N PHE A 70 -8.39 4.73 0.38
CA PHE A 70 -8.41 4.44 1.81
C PHE A 70 -7.40 3.34 2.14
N VAL A 71 -6.48 3.64 3.04
CA VAL A 71 -5.57 2.64 3.62
C VAL A 71 -6.26 2.03 4.84
N ASP A 72 -6.85 0.85 4.64
CA ASP A 72 -7.61 0.16 5.68
C ASP A 72 -6.70 -0.55 6.67
N TRP A 73 -6.17 0.21 7.62
CA TRP A 73 -5.36 -0.27 8.73
C TRP A 73 -6.17 -1.08 9.74
N SER A 74 -7.48 -0.86 9.81
CA SER A 74 -8.38 -1.50 10.77
C SER A 74 -8.62 -2.98 10.51
N GLN A 75 -8.11 -3.51 9.37
CA GLN A 75 -8.14 -4.96 9.10
C GLN A 75 -7.24 -5.77 10.03
N ASN A 76 -6.25 -5.14 10.69
CA ASN A 76 -5.44 -5.77 11.74
C ASN A 76 -6.22 -5.80 13.05
N ASP A 77 -7.16 -6.73 13.15
CA ASP A 77 -8.10 -6.83 14.28
C ASP A 77 -8.59 -8.28 14.37
N GLU A 78 -8.67 -8.82 15.58
CA GLU A 78 -9.06 -10.21 15.82
C GLU A 78 -10.51 -10.53 15.39
N HIS A 79 -11.38 -9.52 15.37
CA HIS A 79 -12.79 -9.68 14.98
C HIS A 79 -13.02 -9.45 13.47
N LYS A 80 -11.97 -9.16 12.71
CA LYS A 80 -12.09 -8.88 11.28
C LYS A 80 -11.67 -10.05 10.40
N THR A 81 -12.45 -10.26 9.35
CA THR A 81 -12.15 -11.27 8.34
C THR A 81 -11.58 -10.62 7.09
N THR A 82 -10.63 -11.32 6.46
CA THR A 82 -10.03 -10.93 5.19
C THR A 82 -10.21 -12.07 4.19
N VAL A 83 -10.48 -11.73 2.93
CA VAL A 83 -10.58 -12.74 1.88
C VAL A 83 -9.28 -13.53 1.79
N CYS A 84 -9.39 -14.86 1.89
CA CYS A 84 -8.23 -15.74 1.77
C CYS A 84 -7.59 -15.64 0.37
N VAL A 85 -6.30 -15.94 0.29
CA VAL A 85 -5.59 -16.12 -0.97
C VAL A 85 -6.27 -17.22 -1.80
N TYR A 86 -6.31 -17.03 -3.11
CA TYR A 86 -6.94 -17.95 -4.08
C TYR A 86 -8.46 -18.14 -3.94
N SER A 87 -9.14 -17.36 -3.09
CA SER A 87 -10.60 -17.39 -2.99
C SER A 87 -11.27 -16.74 -4.20
N LEU A 88 -12.30 -17.39 -4.72
CA LEU A 88 -13.22 -16.83 -5.70
C LEU A 88 -14.08 -15.72 -5.08
N ARG A 89 -14.41 -14.74 -5.90
CA ARG A 89 -15.35 -13.67 -5.55
C ARG A 89 -16.66 -13.85 -6.29
N ALA A 90 -17.76 -13.84 -5.55
CA ALA A 90 -19.10 -13.92 -6.11
C ALA A 90 -19.42 -12.65 -6.93
N LYS A 91 -19.24 -12.75 -8.23
CA LYS A 91 -19.53 -11.71 -9.23
C LYS A 91 -20.10 -12.40 -10.49
N ALA A 92 -20.69 -11.61 -11.39
CA ALA A 92 -21.16 -12.11 -12.69
C ALA A 92 -20.02 -12.79 -13.47
N HIS A 93 -18.81 -12.21 -13.43
CA HIS A 93 -17.56 -12.84 -13.86
C HIS A 93 -16.70 -13.07 -12.61
N PRO A 94 -16.65 -14.31 -12.09
CA PRO A 94 -15.92 -14.62 -10.87
C PRO A 94 -14.43 -14.33 -11.00
N THR A 95 -13.93 -13.49 -10.14
CA THR A 95 -12.50 -13.15 -10.05
C THR A 95 -11.89 -13.78 -8.81
N VAL A 96 -10.57 -13.92 -8.80
CA VAL A 96 -9.82 -14.57 -7.73
C VAL A 96 -8.98 -13.58 -6.94
N SER A 97 -8.94 -13.74 -5.63
CA SER A 97 -7.97 -13.06 -4.76
C SER A 97 -6.58 -13.64 -5.01
N THR A 98 -5.74 -12.93 -5.76
CA THR A 98 -4.53 -13.48 -6.39
C THR A 98 -3.26 -12.80 -5.87
N PRO A 99 -2.24 -13.58 -5.43
CA PRO A 99 -0.90 -13.05 -5.18
C PRO A 99 -0.28 -12.48 -6.45
N VAL A 100 0.38 -11.35 -6.31
CA VAL A 100 1.06 -10.69 -7.43
C VAL A 100 2.45 -10.24 -7.03
N MET A 101 3.35 -10.12 -7.98
CA MET A 101 4.66 -9.54 -7.74
C MET A 101 4.58 -8.00 -7.73
N TRP A 102 5.44 -7.35 -6.98
CA TRP A 102 5.54 -5.89 -7.01
C TRP A 102 5.79 -5.34 -8.42
N LYS A 103 6.53 -6.08 -9.26
CA LYS A 103 6.75 -5.73 -10.67
C LYS A 103 5.45 -5.64 -11.47
N GLU A 104 4.48 -6.52 -11.19
CA GLU A 104 3.16 -6.48 -11.84
C GLU A 104 2.36 -5.26 -11.40
N VAL A 105 2.44 -4.90 -10.10
CA VAL A 105 1.83 -3.67 -9.57
C VAL A 105 2.44 -2.42 -10.23
N GLU A 106 3.76 -2.40 -10.40
CA GLU A 106 4.47 -1.30 -11.09
C GLU A 106 4.08 -1.20 -12.57
N GLN A 107 3.95 -2.32 -13.27
CA GLN A 107 3.50 -2.38 -14.65
C GLN A 107 2.05 -1.90 -14.80
N CYS A 108 1.17 -2.32 -13.89
CA CYS A 108 -0.22 -1.85 -13.83
C CYS A 108 -0.27 -0.32 -13.68
N ARG A 109 0.53 0.25 -12.78
CA ARG A 109 0.65 1.69 -12.57
C ARG A 109 1.18 2.40 -13.82
N ALA A 110 2.27 1.90 -14.40
CA ALA A 110 2.93 2.50 -15.56
C ALA A 110 1.99 2.54 -16.78
N LYS A 111 1.23 1.47 -17.00
CA LYS A 111 0.26 1.35 -18.08
C LYS A 111 -1.10 1.99 -17.76
N LYS A 112 -1.31 2.46 -16.54
CA LYS A 112 -2.61 2.99 -16.05
C LYS A 112 -3.79 2.04 -16.32
N ASN A 113 -3.55 0.72 -16.25
CA ASN A 113 -4.51 -0.30 -16.62
C ASN A 113 -4.75 -1.28 -15.45
N ALA A 114 -5.79 -1.04 -14.67
CA ALA A 114 -6.15 -1.87 -13.52
C ALA A 114 -6.54 -3.31 -13.91
N ARG A 115 -6.94 -3.56 -15.17
CA ARG A 115 -7.30 -4.92 -15.64
C ARG A 115 -6.11 -5.89 -15.59
N LEU A 116 -4.88 -5.39 -15.61
CA LEU A 116 -3.67 -6.21 -15.48
C LEU A 116 -3.55 -6.91 -14.11
N LEU A 117 -4.34 -6.49 -13.13
CA LEU A 117 -4.39 -7.09 -11.78
C LEU A 117 -5.76 -7.74 -11.49
N VAL A 118 -6.52 -8.05 -12.52
CA VAL A 118 -7.78 -8.81 -12.42
C VAL A 118 -7.54 -10.19 -13.00
N PHE A 119 -7.86 -11.22 -12.24
CA PHE A 119 -7.60 -12.61 -12.61
C PHE A 119 -8.85 -13.46 -12.39
N GLU A 120 -9.15 -14.31 -13.37
CA GLU A 120 -10.15 -15.36 -13.31
C GLU A 120 -9.48 -16.71 -12.95
N SER A 121 -10.28 -17.73 -12.64
CA SER A 121 -9.80 -19.01 -12.12
C SER A 121 -8.72 -19.66 -12.99
N ASP A 122 -8.97 -19.76 -14.30
CA ASP A 122 -8.07 -20.45 -15.23
C ASP A 122 -6.71 -19.72 -15.33
N GLN A 123 -6.75 -18.38 -15.34
CA GLN A 123 -5.53 -17.58 -15.33
C GLN A 123 -4.71 -17.80 -14.04
N VAL A 124 -5.39 -17.96 -12.90
CA VAL A 124 -4.71 -18.21 -11.62
C VAL A 124 -4.12 -19.61 -11.58
N LEU A 125 -4.82 -20.64 -12.08
CA LEU A 125 -4.29 -22.00 -12.19
C LEU A 125 -3.01 -22.02 -13.04
N GLU A 126 -3.03 -21.37 -14.21
CA GLU A 126 -1.85 -21.25 -15.05
C GLU A 126 -0.70 -20.45 -14.39
N ARG A 127 -1.04 -19.41 -13.61
CA ARG A 127 -0.03 -18.67 -12.83
C ARG A 127 0.65 -19.57 -11.80
N VAL A 128 -0.13 -20.33 -11.03
CA VAL A 128 0.41 -21.23 -10.00
C VAL A 128 1.27 -22.32 -10.64
N LYS A 129 0.85 -22.92 -11.74
CA LYS A 129 1.65 -23.90 -12.48
C LYS A 129 3.00 -23.33 -12.92
N ARG A 130 3.03 -22.09 -13.40
CA ARG A 130 4.23 -21.47 -13.95
C ARG A 130 5.16 -20.87 -12.88
N MET A 131 4.62 -20.29 -11.81
CA MET A 131 5.37 -19.48 -10.85
C MET A 131 5.39 -20.05 -9.45
N GLY A 132 4.67 -21.15 -9.21
CA GLY A 132 4.45 -21.66 -7.86
C GLY A 132 3.52 -20.78 -7.02
N ASP A 133 3.48 -21.04 -5.72
CA ASP A 133 2.72 -20.23 -4.78
C ASP A 133 3.52 -18.98 -4.36
N LEU A 134 3.21 -17.85 -4.96
CA LEU A 134 3.82 -16.55 -4.61
C LEU A 134 3.49 -16.09 -3.19
N PHE A 135 2.56 -16.78 -2.50
CA PHE A 135 2.15 -16.41 -1.16
C PHE A 135 2.72 -17.34 -0.07
N GLU A 136 3.40 -18.42 -0.46
CA GLU A 136 4.08 -19.37 0.43
C GLU A 136 4.95 -18.66 1.50
N PRO A 137 5.70 -17.57 1.20
CA PRO A 137 6.50 -16.88 2.22
C PRO A 137 5.71 -16.33 3.40
N VAL A 138 4.38 -16.20 3.31
CA VAL A 138 3.53 -15.81 4.46
C VAL A 138 3.61 -16.84 5.58
N LEU A 139 3.83 -18.10 5.26
CA LEU A 139 3.91 -19.20 6.22
C LEU A 139 5.33 -19.38 6.80
N THR A 140 6.34 -18.97 6.06
CA THR A 140 7.73 -19.35 6.36
C THR A 140 8.59 -18.17 6.84
N LEU A 141 8.32 -16.96 6.39
CA LEU A 141 9.10 -15.78 6.79
C LEU A 141 8.87 -15.41 8.25
N LYS A 142 10.00 -15.25 8.97
CA LYS A 142 10.03 -14.77 10.36
C LYS A 142 10.62 -13.37 10.38
N GLN A 143 9.77 -12.36 10.50
CA GLN A 143 10.15 -10.97 10.54
C GLN A 143 9.69 -10.33 11.85
N LYS A 144 10.53 -9.50 12.46
CA LYS A 144 10.17 -8.79 13.68
C LYS A 144 9.46 -7.49 13.32
N LEU A 145 8.32 -7.23 13.96
CA LEU A 145 7.65 -5.94 13.84
C LEU A 145 8.57 -4.83 14.39
N PRO A 146 8.85 -3.77 13.62
CA PRO A 146 9.58 -2.61 14.13
C PRO A 146 8.81 -1.92 15.26
N SER A 147 9.52 -1.21 16.13
CA SER A 147 8.84 -0.44 17.18
C SER A 147 8.06 0.73 16.58
N LEU A 148 6.98 1.10 17.25
CA LEU A 148 6.14 2.22 16.83
C LEU A 148 6.93 3.54 16.85
N GLU A 149 7.84 3.72 17.81
CA GLU A 149 8.71 4.88 17.92
C GLU A 149 9.63 5.03 16.70
N ALA A 150 10.17 3.93 16.17
CA ALA A 150 10.99 3.95 14.96
C ALA A 150 10.19 4.42 13.75
N LEU A 151 8.93 4.02 13.63
CA LEU A 151 8.04 4.45 12.56
C LEU A 151 7.64 5.93 12.70
N VAL A 152 7.33 6.37 13.91
CA VAL A 152 7.04 7.78 14.23
C VAL A 152 8.26 8.66 13.91
N ALA A 153 9.45 8.24 14.32
CA ALA A 153 10.69 8.96 14.01
C ALA A 153 10.94 9.06 12.48
N LEU A 154 10.60 8.05 11.71
CA LEU A 154 10.67 8.10 10.25
C LEU A 154 9.67 9.10 9.66
N ARG A 155 8.45 9.14 10.17
CA ARG A 155 7.43 10.12 9.77
C ARG A 155 7.88 11.56 10.04
N ASP A 156 8.38 11.82 11.23
CA ASP A 156 8.74 13.17 11.69
C ASP A 156 9.97 13.72 10.96
N ARG A 157 10.85 12.86 10.46
CA ARG A 157 11.96 13.23 9.56
C ARG A 157 11.53 13.59 8.14
N GLY A 158 10.22 13.69 7.88
CA GLY A 158 9.66 14.02 6.56
C GLY A 158 9.46 12.83 5.65
N GLY A 159 9.50 11.62 6.19
CA GLY A 159 8.98 10.36 5.61
C GLY A 159 9.38 10.05 4.16
N SER A 160 10.42 10.66 3.61
CA SER A 160 10.89 10.28 2.29
C SER A 160 11.74 9.02 2.39
N PRO A 161 11.31 7.91 1.78
CA PRO A 161 12.18 6.74 1.68
C PRO A 161 13.46 7.16 0.94
N VAL A 162 14.60 6.78 1.50
CA VAL A 162 15.90 6.92 0.84
C VAL A 162 15.88 6.21 -0.51
N ASN A 163 16.43 6.83 -1.53
CA ASN A 163 16.65 6.17 -2.81
C ASN A 163 17.64 4.99 -2.64
N LYS A 164 17.80 4.16 -3.68
CA LYS A 164 18.69 2.97 -3.66
C LYS A 164 20.15 3.27 -3.25
N THR A 165 20.52 4.54 -3.10
CA THR A 165 21.86 5.00 -2.70
C THR A 165 21.91 5.57 -1.27
N GLY A 166 20.82 5.43 -0.48
CA GLY A 166 20.77 5.89 0.91
C GLY A 166 20.63 7.41 1.08
N LYS A 167 20.42 8.17 0.01
CA LYS A 167 20.27 9.64 0.09
C LYS A 167 18.79 10.06 0.15
N PRO A 168 18.42 11.08 0.96
CA PRO A 168 17.06 11.60 1.01
C PRO A 168 16.61 12.13 -0.36
N VAL A 169 15.41 11.77 -0.80
CA VAL A 169 14.81 12.37 -2.00
C VAL A 169 14.31 13.77 -1.64
N VAL A 170 15.09 14.80 -1.97
CA VAL A 170 14.70 16.19 -1.75
C VAL A 170 13.57 16.56 -2.72
N LYS A 171 12.39 16.90 -2.21
CA LYS A 171 11.30 17.45 -3.04
C LYS A 171 11.78 18.76 -3.66
N ALA A 172 11.77 18.85 -5.00
CA ALA A 172 11.94 20.11 -5.71
C ALA A 172 10.91 21.13 -5.21
N LYS A 173 11.34 22.27 -4.69
CA LYS A 173 10.47 23.38 -4.30
C LYS A 173 9.68 23.81 -5.54
N ARG A 174 8.35 23.70 -5.51
CA ARG A 174 7.48 24.30 -6.52
C ARG A 174 7.80 25.79 -6.59
N ALA A 175 8.23 26.26 -7.75
CA ALA A 175 8.38 27.68 -8.04
C ALA A 175 7.02 28.37 -7.83
N ARG A 176 7.00 29.46 -7.06
CA ARG A 176 5.81 30.30 -6.92
C ARG A 176 5.42 30.85 -8.31
N PRO A 177 4.14 30.79 -8.70
CA PRO A 177 3.71 31.46 -9.92
C PRO A 177 3.97 32.97 -9.80
N PRO A 178 4.34 33.65 -10.91
CA PRO A 178 4.59 35.08 -10.89
C PRO A 178 3.29 35.83 -10.52
N ARG A 179 3.43 36.87 -9.69
CA ARG A 179 2.31 37.76 -9.32
C ARG A 179 1.78 38.45 -10.59
N PRO A 180 0.45 38.57 -10.74
CA PRO A 180 -0.11 39.33 -11.87
C PRO A 180 0.30 40.80 -11.75
N ALA A 181 0.73 41.37 -12.89
CA ALA A 181 1.10 42.78 -13.01
C ALA A 181 -0.10 43.68 -12.70
N VAL A 182 0.06 44.61 -11.78
CA VAL A 182 -0.92 45.64 -11.46
C VAL A 182 -0.97 46.60 -12.64
N ARG A 183 -2.06 46.61 -13.42
CA ARG A 183 -2.34 47.64 -14.41
C ARG A 183 -2.57 48.98 -13.69
N ARG A 184 -1.61 49.91 -13.81
CA ARG A 184 -1.84 51.31 -13.48
C ARG A 184 -2.86 51.88 -14.49
N ARG A 185 -4.01 52.32 -13.99
CA ARG A 185 -4.91 53.18 -14.74
C ARG A 185 -4.27 54.58 -14.74
N SER A 186 -3.91 55.08 -15.91
CA SER A 186 -3.65 56.47 -16.18
C SER A 186 -4.98 57.19 -16.27
N GLY A 187 -5.16 58.24 -15.44
CA GLY A 187 -6.23 59.22 -15.53
C GLY A 187 -5.97 60.21 -16.66
#